data_f92a628b069c5836f053e8fc6b2390c6
#
_entry.id   f92a628b069c5836f053e8fc6b2390c6
#
_cell.length_a   1.000
_cell.length_b   1.000
_cell.length_c   1.000
_cell.angle_alpha   90.00
_cell.angle_beta   90.00
_cell.angle_gamma   90.00
#
_symmetry.space_group_name_H-M   'P 1'
#
loop_
_entity.id
_entity.type
_entity.pdbx_description
1 polymer ?
#
loop_
_entity_poly.entity_id
_entity_poly.type
_entity_poly.pdbx_seq_one_letter_code
_entity_poly.pdbx_strand_id
1 'polypeptide(L)'
;MKFPKISSVIILSFLITSCQAQKGAQDAGVINVKLQPPAGKAIAAFAEGCFWCSEHIFEAVVGVDSAVSGYAGGHTKNPTYERVNTETTGHAETVLVYYNPKVISYEELTKVFFTSHDPTTKDRQGPDIGNSYRSILFYQTPEEKSIAEKSLAEFSKSGLYKNPIVSETKKLEAFYRAEGYHQDFIEHNPNQSYVRGVSIPRYELFKRTYKGKLK
;
A
#
# COMPACT_ATOMS: atom_id res chain seq x y z
N MET A 1 -16.16 -46.03 75.29
CA MET A 1 -16.85 -45.60 74.03
C MET A 1 -15.95 -44.57 73.39
N LYS A 2 -15.27 -44.94 72.26
CA LYS A 2 -14.37 -44.07 71.51
C LYS A 2 -15.07 -43.66 70.24
N PHE A 3 -15.29 -42.33 69.98
CA PHE A 3 -15.84 -41.80 68.76
C PHE A 3 -14.71 -41.55 67.77
N PRO A 4 -14.88 -41.91 66.48
CA PRO A 4 -13.85 -41.61 65.48
C PRO A 4 -13.94 -40.15 65.03
N LYS A 5 -12.79 -39.52 64.91
CA LYS A 5 -12.63 -38.18 64.30
C LYS A 5 -12.79 -38.27 62.78
N ILE A 6 -13.80 -37.60 62.27
CA ILE A 6 -13.96 -37.41 60.79
C ILE A 6 -13.11 -36.21 60.38
N SER A 7 -12.04 -36.48 59.64
CA SER A 7 -11.24 -35.44 59.02
C SER A 7 -11.89 -35.02 57.70
N SER A 8 -12.46 -33.82 57.66
CA SER A 8 -12.95 -33.22 56.44
C SER A 8 -11.80 -32.77 55.57
N VAL A 9 -11.60 -33.44 54.44
CA VAL A 9 -10.66 -33.01 53.38
C VAL A 9 -11.40 -31.98 52.55
N ILE A 10 -10.98 -30.71 52.64
CA ILE A 10 -11.46 -29.64 51.77
C ILE A 10 -10.68 -29.75 50.45
N ILE A 11 -11.32 -30.24 49.41
CA ILE A 11 -10.77 -30.24 48.05
C ILE A 11 -10.98 -28.82 47.51
N LEU A 12 -9.89 -28.05 47.52
CA LEU A 12 -9.84 -26.71 46.91
C LEU A 12 -9.69 -26.88 45.40
N SER A 13 -10.83 -26.83 44.67
CA SER A 13 -10.86 -26.86 43.20
C SER A 13 -10.26 -25.56 42.69
N PHE A 14 -9.02 -25.58 42.23
CA PHE A 14 -8.43 -24.52 41.43
C PHE A 14 -9.11 -24.50 40.06
N LEU A 15 -10.05 -23.57 39.85
CA LEU A 15 -10.51 -23.17 38.55
C LEU A 15 -9.35 -22.45 37.84
N ILE A 16 -8.63 -23.21 37.03
CA ILE A 16 -7.68 -22.63 36.08
C ILE A 16 -8.53 -21.95 34.97
N THR A 17 -8.79 -20.66 35.14
CA THR A 17 -9.31 -19.81 34.10
C THR A 17 -8.17 -19.66 33.07
N SER A 18 -8.20 -20.53 32.07
CA SER A 18 -7.30 -20.36 30.92
C SER A 18 -7.72 -19.07 30.23
N CYS A 19 -6.94 -18.01 30.42
CA CYS A 19 -6.91 -16.88 29.51
C CYS A 19 -6.52 -17.42 28.13
N GLN A 20 -7.49 -17.78 27.32
CA GLN A 20 -7.32 -17.82 25.87
C GLN A 20 -7.09 -16.37 25.44
N ALA A 21 -5.83 -15.99 25.38
CA ALA A 21 -5.43 -14.85 24.58
C ALA A 21 -6.02 -15.14 23.18
N GLN A 22 -6.99 -14.34 22.76
CA GLN A 22 -7.43 -14.27 21.37
C GLN A 22 -6.14 -13.98 20.56
N LYS A 23 -5.58 -15.03 19.95
CA LYS A 23 -4.64 -14.87 18.85
C LYS A 23 -5.42 -14.06 17.82
N GLY A 24 -5.00 -12.80 17.66
CA GLY A 24 -5.47 -11.94 16.58
C GLY A 24 -5.48 -12.73 15.29
N ALA A 25 -6.42 -12.43 14.42
CA ALA A 25 -6.59 -13.06 13.13
C ALA A 25 -5.20 -13.28 12.51
N GLN A 26 -4.82 -14.55 12.35
CA GLN A 26 -3.58 -14.89 11.67
C GLN A 26 -3.68 -14.27 10.30
N ASP A 27 -2.73 -13.41 10.00
CA ASP A 27 -2.63 -12.67 8.75
C ASP A 27 -2.79 -13.66 7.60
N ALA A 28 -3.92 -13.56 6.89
CA ALA A 28 -4.14 -14.36 5.71
C ALA A 28 -3.01 -13.97 4.74
N GLY A 29 -2.11 -14.91 4.48
CA GLY A 29 -0.90 -14.67 3.68
C GLY A 29 -1.23 -13.95 2.37
N VAL A 30 -0.21 -13.38 1.75
CA VAL A 30 -0.30 -12.58 0.52
C VAL A 30 -1.24 -13.21 -0.51
N ILE A 31 -2.27 -12.48 -0.91
CA ILE A 31 -3.32 -12.95 -1.82
C ILE A 31 -3.08 -12.37 -3.21
N ASN A 32 -3.03 -13.24 -4.23
CA ASN A 32 -3.06 -12.80 -5.62
C ASN A 32 -4.46 -12.26 -5.94
N VAL A 33 -4.55 -10.97 -6.20
CA VAL A 33 -5.82 -10.28 -6.45
C VAL A 33 -6.23 -10.45 -7.91
N LYS A 34 -7.48 -10.82 -8.15
CA LYS A 34 -8.05 -10.78 -9.51
C LYS A 34 -8.11 -9.32 -9.98
N LEU A 35 -7.46 -9.02 -11.11
CA LEU A 35 -7.43 -7.70 -11.72
C LEU A 35 -8.74 -7.39 -12.47
N GLN A 36 -9.87 -7.57 -11.78
CA GLN A 36 -11.21 -7.30 -12.31
C GLN A 36 -11.94 -6.38 -11.33
N PRO A 37 -12.20 -5.12 -11.74
CA PRO A 37 -12.92 -4.20 -10.88
C PRO A 37 -14.39 -4.60 -10.72
N PRO A 38 -15.06 -4.19 -9.62
CA PRO A 38 -16.51 -4.29 -9.48
C PRO A 38 -17.24 -3.55 -10.61
N ALA A 39 -18.51 -3.92 -10.84
CA ALA A 39 -19.34 -3.28 -11.88
C ALA A 39 -19.37 -1.74 -11.73
N GLY A 40 -19.10 -1.04 -12.81
CA GLY A 40 -19.06 0.43 -12.85
C GLY A 40 -17.85 1.08 -12.20
N LYS A 41 -16.87 0.29 -11.77
CA LYS A 41 -15.58 0.74 -11.22
C LYS A 41 -14.44 0.41 -12.18
N ALA A 42 -13.29 1.01 -11.92
CA ALA A 42 -12.04 0.71 -12.59
C ALA A 42 -10.93 0.51 -11.54
N ILE A 43 -9.82 -0.08 -11.96
CA ILE A 43 -8.63 -0.25 -11.12
C ILE A 43 -7.40 0.31 -11.85
N ALA A 44 -6.47 0.85 -11.08
CA ALA A 44 -5.15 1.26 -11.55
C ALA A 44 -4.10 0.89 -10.50
N ALA A 45 -2.84 0.70 -10.90
CA ALA A 45 -1.77 0.37 -9.96
C ALA A 45 -0.59 1.33 -10.13
N PHE A 46 0.01 1.71 -8.99
CA PHE A 46 1.10 2.68 -8.91
C PHE A 46 2.12 2.24 -7.86
N ALA A 47 3.40 2.28 -8.21
CA ALA A 47 4.50 2.13 -7.26
C ALA A 47 5.27 3.46 -7.18
N GLU A 48 5.41 3.99 -5.98
CA GLU A 48 5.97 5.34 -5.77
C GLU A 48 6.66 5.47 -4.40
N GLY A 49 7.41 4.42 -4.02
CA GLY A 49 8.03 4.27 -2.71
C GLY A 49 7.11 3.58 -1.71
N CYS A 50 7.24 3.89 -0.43
CA CYS A 50 6.46 3.25 0.63
C CYS A 50 4.95 3.27 0.35
N PHE A 51 4.35 2.09 0.25
CA PHE A 51 2.94 1.91 -0.08
C PHE A 51 1.97 2.45 0.99
N TRP A 52 2.38 2.56 2.26
CA TRP A 52 1.56 3.22 3.29
C TRP A 52 1.27 4.69 2.92
N CYS A 53 2.32 5.39 2.43
CA CYS A 53 2.18 6.78 1.99
C CYS A 53 1.28 6.88 0.76
N SER A 54 1.48 5.99 -0.20
CA SER A 54 0.75 5.96 -1.46
C SER A 54 -0.73 5.63 -1.25
N GLU A 55 -1.05 4.62 -0.42
CA GLU A 55 -2.40 4.24 -0.03
C GLU A 55 -3.15 5.46 0.55
N HIS A 56 -2.60 6.08 1.58
CA HIS A 56 -3.19 7.26 2.23
C HIS A 56 -3.40 8.44 1.25
N ILE A 57 -2.44 8.68 0.35
CA ILE A 57 -2.54 9.76 -0.64
C ILE A 57 -3.64 9.48 -1.65
N PHE A 58 -3.68 8.28 -2.24
CA PHE A 58 -4.72 7.96 -3.23
C PHE A 58 -6.11 7.94 -2.61
N GLU A 59 -6.26 7.44 -1.40
CA GLU A 59 -7.55 7.42 -0.69
C GLU A 59 -8.10 8.81 -0.39
N ALA A 60 -7.25 9.80 -0.21
CA ALA A 60 -7.67 11.19 -0.02
C ALA A 60 -8.26 11.84 -1.29
N VAL A 61 -8.13 11.22 -2.46
CA VAL A 61 -8.55 11.83 -3.74
C VAL A 61 -10.04 11.56 -4.02
N VAL A 62 -10.78 12.60 -4.42
CA VAL A 62 -12.19 12.48 -4.81
C VAL A 62 -12.30 11.60 -6.05
N GLY A 63 -13.16 10.57 -5.97
CA GLY A 63 -13.36 9.59 -7.04
C GLY A 63 -12.59 8.28 -6.84
N VAL A 64 -11.64 8.24 -5.94
CA VAL A 64 -11.03 6.99 -5.44
C VAL A 64 -11.95 6.40 -4.37
N ASP A 65 -12.31 5.13 -4.50
CA ASP A 65 -13.14 4.43 -3.52
C ASP A 65 -12.28 3.83 -2.40
N SER A 66 -11.16 3.20 -2.77
CA SER A 66 -10.16 2.63 -1.85
C SER A 66 -8.83 2.43 -2.57
N ALA A 67 -7.76 2.34 -1.81
CA ALA A 67 -6.47 1.84 -2.28
C ALA A 67 -6.08 0.62 -1.43
N VAL A 68 -5.28 -0.28 -1.99
CA VAL A 68 -4.85 -1.53 -1.35
C VAL A 68 -3.34 -1.64 -1.48
N SER A 69 -2.64 -1.67 -0.38
CA SER A 69 -1.18 -1.91 -0.34
C SER A 69 -0.82 -3.33 -0.77
N GLY A 70 0.20 -3.47 -1.60
CA GLY A 70 0.63 -4.76 -2.12
C GLY A 70 1.93 -4.71 -2.91
N TYR A 71 2.13 -5.72 -3.74
CA TYR A 71 3.36 -5.92 -4.50
C TYR A 71 3.05 -6.22 -5.95
N ALA A 72 3.77 -5.57 -6.89
CA ALA A 72 3.64 -5.82 -8.31
C ALA A 72 4.97 -5.62 -9.07
N GLY A 73 5.00 -6.03 -10.34
CA GLY A 73 6.12 -5.78 -11.24
C GLY A 73 7.31 -6.72 -11.10
N GLY A 74 7.30 -7.65 -10.16
CA GLY A 74 8.34 -8.66 -9.95
C GLY A 74 8.09 -9.95 -10.72
N HIS A 75 8.94 -10.93 -10.44
CA HIS A 75 8.93 -12.23 -11.13
C HIS A 75 8.62 -13.41 -10.20
N THR A 76 8.58 -13.18 -8.87
CA THR A 76 8.24 -14.25 -7.91
C THR A 76 6.73 -14.32 -7.69
N LYS A 77 6.23 -15.54 -7.42
CA LYS A 77 4.83 -15.74 -7.03
C LYS A 77 4.69 -15.63 -5.51
N ASN A 78 3.55 -15.09 -5.07
CA ASN A 78 3.19 -14.94 -3.66
C ASN A 78 4.34 -14.35 -2.84
N PRO A 79 4.82 -13.13 -3.19
CA PRO A 79 5.87 -12.46 -2.44
C PRO A 79 5.35 -12.12 -1.04
N THR A 80 6.19 -12.21 -0.01
CA THR A 80 5.92 -11.67 1.33
C THR A 80 6.75 -10.42 1.55
N TYR A 81 6.38 -9.61 2.55
CA TYR A 81 7.13 -8.40 2.90
C TYR A 81 8.62 -8.68 3.12
N GLU A 82 8.94 -9.72 3.90
CA GLU A 82 10.33 -10.09 4.16
C GLU A 82 11.07 -10.46 2.87
N ARG A 83 10.41 -11.15 1.95
CA ARG A 83 11.03 -11.53 0.67
C ARG A 83 11.21 -10.33 -0.25
N VAL A 84 10.26 -9.40 -0.29
CA VAL A 84 10.38 -8.19 -1.11
C VAL A 84 11.55 -7.34 -0.60
N ASN A 85 11.71 -7.21 0.71
CA ASN A 85 12.83 -6.49 1.33
C ASN A 85 14.21 -7.13 1.13
N THR A 86 14.29 -8.35 0.60
CA THR A 86 15.59 -8.90 0.14
C THR A 86 16.05 -8.30 -1.18
N GLU A 87 15.22 -7.49 -1.85
CA GLU A 87 15.48 -6.86 -3.16
C GLU A 87 15.67 -7.88 -4.31
N THR A 88 15.37 -9.17 -4.08
CA THR A 88 15.59 -10.26 -5.04
C THR A 88 14.33 -10.71 -5.77
N THR A 89 13.14 -10.26 -5.36
CA THR A 89 11.86 -10.67 -5.95
C THR A 89 11.51 -9.89 -7.21
N GLY A 90 12.13 -8.72 -7.40
CA GLY A 90 11.82 -7.76 -8.45
C GLY A 90 10.48 -7.05 -8.28
N HIS A 91 9.71 -7.33 -7.22
CA HIS A 91 8.49 -6.59 -6.90
C HIS A 91 8.80 -5.21 -6.35
N ALA A 92 7.91 -4.25 -6.66
CA ALA A 92 7.86 -2.96 -5.99
C ALA A 92 6.67 -2.93 -5.02
N GLU A 93 6.82 -2.18 -3.92
CA GLU A 93 5.69 -1.74 -3.11
C GLU A 93 4.75 -0.93 -3.99
N THR A 94 3.50 -1.36 -4.05
CA THR A 94 2.54 -0.91 -5.05
C THR A 94 1.19 -0.74 -4.39
N VAL A 95 0.42 0.27 -4.79
CA VAL A 95 -0.99 0.38 -4.42
C VAL A 95 -1.88 0.04 -5.61
N LEU A 96 -2.93 -0.77 -5.37
CA LEU A 96 -4.02 -1.03 -6.30
C LEU A 96 -5.19 -0.11 -5.93
N VAL A 97 -5.47 0.84 -6.78
CA VAL A 97 -6.48 1.89 -6.60
C VAL A 97 -7.78 1.48 -7.26
N TYR A 98 -8.86 1.40 -6.49
CA TYR A 98 -10.23 1.24 -6.98
C TYR A 98 -10.87 2.62 -7.11
N TYR A 99 -11.40 2.94 -8.27
CA TYR A 99 -11.93 4.28 -8.51
C TYR A 99 -13.19 4.29 -9.38
N ASN A 100 -13.94 5.38 -9.31
CA ASN A 100 -15.09 5.62 -10.17
C ASN A 100 -14.65 6.38 -11.44
N PRO A 101 -14.60 5.72 -12.62
CA PRO A 101 -14.13 6.35 -13.86
C PRO A 101 -15.02 7.47 -14.38
N LYS A 102 -16.24 7.62 -13.82
CA LYS A 102 -17.13 8.76 -14.12
C LYS A 102 -16.80 10.01 -13.32
N VAL A 103 -15.98 9.87 -12.25
CA VAL A 103 -15.61 10.98 -11.35
C VAL A 103 -14.16 11.37 -11.52
N ILE A 104 -13.26 10.39 -11.67
CA ILE A 104 -11.84 10.60 -11.90
C ILE A 104 -11.33 9.66 -12.98
N SER A 105 -10.50 10.14 -13.89
CA SER A 105 -9.91 9.35 -14.98
C SER A 105 -8.57 8.74 -14.57
N TYR A 106 -8.11 7.74 -15.33
CA TYR A 106 -6.74 7.21 -15.19
C TYR A 106 -5.70 8.32 -15.44
N GLU A 107 -5.93 9.22 -16.41
CA GLU A 107 -5.05 10.37 -16.66
C GLU A 107 -4.95 11.29 -15.43
N GLU A 108 -6.04 11.53 -14.70
CA GLU A 108 -5.99 12.31 -13.47
C GLU A 108 -5.25 11.56 -12.35
N LEU A 109 -5.39 10.23 -12.26
CA LEU A 109 -4.61 9.42 -11.31
C LEU A 109 -3.12 9.45 -11.62
N THR A 110 -2.69 9.57 -12.90
CA THR A 110 -1.25 9.77 -13.20
C THR A 110 -0.74 11.12 -12.70
N LYS A 111 -1.58 12.15 -12.60
CA LYS A 111 -1.19 13.44 -11.99
C LYS A 111 -1.05 13.30 -10.47
N VAL A 112 -1.93 12.52 -9.82
CA VAL A 112 -1.74 12.16 -8.41
C VAL A 112 -0.37 11.51 -8.22
N PHE A 113 -0.06 10.48 -9.00
CA PHE A 113 1.23 9.79 -8.99
C PHE A 113 2.41 10.75 -9.11
N PHE A 114 2.47 11.58 -10.15
CA PHE A 114 3.60 12.50 -10.34
C PHE A 114 3.68 13.63 -9.33
N THR A 115 2.64 13.95 -8.59
CA THR A 115 2.65 15.01 -7.59
C THR A 115 2.79 14.52 -6.14
N SER A 116 2.78 13.20 -5.94
CA SER A 116 2.80 12.57 -4.61
C SER A 116 4.17 12.09 -4.16
N HIS A 117 5.17 12.01 -5.06
CA HIS A 117 6.51 11.52 -4.75
C HIS A 117 7.58 12.21 -5.62
N ASP A 118 8.84 11.91 -5.39
CA ASP A 118 9.94 12.34 -6.27
C ASP A 118 10.23 11.25 -7.32
N PRO A 119 9.75 11.41 -8.57
CA PRO A 119 9.94 10.43 -9.62
C PRO A 119 11.35 10.46 -10.25
N THR A 120 12.27 11.25 -9.70
CA THR A 120 13.64 11.42 -10.23
C THR A 120 14.68 10.57 -9.51
N THR A 121 14.28 9.87 -8.43
CA THR A 121 15.19 9.05 -7.63
C THR A 121 15.06 7.57 -8.02
N LYS A 122 16.15 7.02 -8.58
CA LYS A 122 16.17 5.60 -8.98
C LYS A 122 16.28 4.72 -7.74
N ASP A 123 15.44 3.65 -7.69
CA ASP A 123 15.44 2.63 -6.63
C ASP A 123 15.43 3.24 -5.22
N ARG A 124 14.70 4.35 -5.06
CA ARG A 124 14.64 5.08 -3.80
C ARG A 124 13.45 6.03 -3.75
N GLN A 125 12.88 6.22 -2.53
CA GLN A 125 11.97 7.33 -2.25
C GLN A 125 12.20 7.87 -0.84
N GLY A 126 12.67 9.11 -0.72
CA GLY A 126 12.99 9.71 0.57
C GLY A 126 14.04 8.88 1.33
N PRO A 127 13.75 8.40 2.56
CA PRO A 127 14.66 7.57 3.35
C PRO A 127 14.72 6.12 2.87
N ASP A 128 13.71 5.65 2.13
CA ASP A 128 13.58 4.25 1.72
C ASP A 128 14.47 3.98 0.51
N ILE A 129 15.36 2.99 0.62
CA ILE A 129 16.36 2.64 -0.38
C ILE A 129 16.19 1.17 -0.76
N GLY A 130 16.07 0.90 -2.06
CA GLY A 130 15.92 -0.42 -2.64
C GLY A 130 15.05 -0.40 -3.89
N ASN A 131 15.18 -1.43 -4.74
CA ASN A 131 14.39 -1.52 -5.96
C ASN A 131 12.89 -1.72 -5.66
N SER A 132 12.55 -2.16 -4.45
CA SER A 132 11.18 -2.25 -3.94
C SER A 132 10.50 -0.88 -3.81
N TYR A 133 11.26 0.21 -3.73
CA TYR A 133 10.75 1.58 -3.61
C TYR A 133 10.86 2.39 -4.91
N ARG A 134 11.08 1.72 -6.05
CA ARG A 134 11.17 2.40 -7.35
C ARG A 134 9.83 2.90 -7.86
N SER A 135 9.88 3.85 -8.77
CA SER A 135 8.73 4.53 -9.33
C SER A 135 8.22 3.82 -10.60
N ILE A 136 6.95 3.35 -10.60
CA ILE A 136 6.34 2.67 -11.74
C ILE A 136 4.87 3.10 -11.94
N LEU A 137 4.55 3.51 -13.17
CA LEU A 137 3.18 3.60 -13.68
C LEU A 137 2.81 2.24 -14.28
N PHE A 138 1.83 1.55 -13.71
CA PHE A 138 1.31 0.33 -14.30
C PHE A 138 0.14 0.62 -15.24
N TYR A 139 0.07 -0.13 -16.34
CA TYR A 139 -1.05 -0.08 -17.27
C TYR A 139 -1.62 -1.48 -17.53
N GLN A 140 -2.89 -1.57 -17.86
CA GLN A 140 -3.58 -2.81 -18.19
C GLN A 140 -4.00 -2.85 -19.69
N THR A 141 -4.27 -1.69 -20.27
CA THR A 141 -4.73 -1.56 -21.67
C THR A 141 -3.76 -0.72 -22.50
N PRO A 142 -3.82 -0.81 -23.84
CA PRO A 142 -3.03 0.07 -24.72
C PRO A 142 -3.35 1.55 -24.53
N GLU A 143 -4.61 1.90 -24.21
CA GLU A 143 -5.05 3.25 -23.93
C GLU A 143 -4.40 3.80 -22.67
N GLU A 144 -4.41 3.01 -21.58
CA GLU A 144 -3.71 3.37 -20.33
C GLU A 144 -2.22 3.53 -20.55
N LYS A 145 -1.59 2.65 -21.37
CA LYS A 145 -0.18 2.78 -21.73
C LYS A 145 0.09 4.13 -22.41
N SER A 146 -0.73 4.48 -23.40
CA SER A 146 -0.58 5.75 -24.11
C SER A 146 -0.73 6.95 -23.18
N ILE A 147 -1.70 6.91 -22.24
CA ILE A 147 -1.91 7.96 -21.25
C ILE A 147 -0.70 8.05 -20.30
N ALA A 148 -0.19 6.92 -19.80
CA ALA A 148 0.96 6.88 -18.90
C ALA A 148 2.22 7.48 -19.55
N GLU A 149 2.52 7.08 -20.79
CA GLU A 149 3.66 7.58 -21.56
C GLU A 149 3.52 9.09 -21.89
N LYS A 150 2.31 9.55 -22.24
CA LYS A 150 2.01 10.96 -22.44
C LYS A 150 2.22 11.76 -21.14
N SER A 151 1.65 11.30 -20.02
CA SER A 151 1.80 11.96 -18.73
C SER A 151 3.26 12.05 -18.30
N LEU A 152 4.03 10.96 -18.46
CA LEU A 152 5.46 10.96 -18.19
C LEU A 152 6.19 12.02 -19.03
N ALA A 153 5.89 12.12 -20.32
CA ALA A 153 6.48 13.12 -21.21
C ALA A 153 6.10 14.57 -20.83
N GLU A 154 4.86 14.80 -20.42
CA GLU A 154 4.36 16.10 -19.97
C GLU A 154 5.03 16.54 -18.66
N PHE A 155 5.10 15.66 -17.65
CA PHE A 155 5.75 15.94 -16.39
C PHE A 155 7.26 16.12 -16.53
N SER A 156 7.91 15.39 -17.44
CA SER A 156 9.34 15.57 -17.76
C SER A 156 9.65 16.96 -18.34
N LYS A 157 8.68 17.61 -18.98
CA LYS A 157 8.79 18.95 -19.57
C LYS A 157 8.21 20.06 -18.70
N SER A 158 7.53 19.72 -17.62
CA SER A 158 6.76 20.68 -16.78
C SER A 158 7.62 21.68 -16.02
N GLY A 159 8.92 21.40 -15.83
CA GLY A 159 9.79 22.17 -14.93
C GLY A 159 9.55 21.93 -13.44
N LEU A 160 8.65 21.02 -13.08
CA LEU A 160 8.37 20.67 -11.68
C LEU A 160 9.58 19.99 -11.03
N TYR A 161 10.31 19.19 -11.79
CA TYR A 161 11.48 18.45 -11.34
C TYR A 161 12.76 18.99 -11.99
N LYS A 162 13.84 19.12 -11.17
CA LYS A 162 15.14 19.56 -11.64
C LYS A 162 15.94 18.46 -12.35
N ASN A 163 15.71 17.21 -11.93
CA ASN A 163 16.39 16.03 -12.47
C ASN A 163 15.45 15.28 -13.43
N PRO A 164 16.01 14.47 -14.36
CA PRO A 164 15.20 13.62 -15.22
C PRO A 164 14.31 12.66 -14.43
N ILE A 165 13.06 12.47 -14.90
CA ILE A 165 12.16 11.45 -14.37
C ILE A 165 12.71 10.07 -14.74
N VAL A 166 12.74 9.16 -13.78
CA VAL A 166 13.20 7.76 -13.92
C VAL A 166 12.08 6.73 -13.75
N SER A 167 10.84 7.19 -13.66
CA SER A 167 9.67 6.31 -13.53
C SER A 167 9.55 5.35 -14.72
N GLU A 168 9.31 4.08 -14.42
CA GLU A 168 9.01 3.06 -15.42
C GLU A 168 7.54 3.13 -15.85
N THR A 169 7.24 2.76 -17.10
CA THR A 169 5.89 2.42 -17.55
C THR A 169 5.86 0.92 -17.81
N LYS A 170 5.04 0.16 -17.06
CA LYS A 170 5.05 -1.30 -17.09
C LYS A 170 3.65 -1.89 -17.13
N LYS A 171 3.49 -3.01 -17.84
CA LYS A 171 2.21 -3.73 -17.84
C LYS A 171 1.97 -4.38 -16.48
N LEU A 172 0.74 -4.25 -15.96
CA LEU A 172 0.32 -4.92 -14.74
C LEU A 172 -0.04 -6.39 -15.05
N GLU A 173 0.85 -7.32 -14.75
CA GLU A 173 0.64 -8.75 -14.97
C GLU A 173 -0.03 -9.44 -13.77
N ALA A 174 0.34 -9.03 -12.57
CA ALA A 174 -0.22 -9.54 -11.32
C ALA A 174 -0.07 -8.48 -10.21
N PHE A 175 -0.98 -8.52 -9.24
CA PHE A 175 -0.90 -7.76 -8.02
C PHE A 175 -1.14 -8.71 -6.84
N TYR A 176 -0.27 -8.63 -5.85
CA TYR A 176 -0.35 -9.40 -4.63
C TYR A 176 -0.64 -8.46 -3.47
N ARG A 177 -1.83 -8.60 -2.84
CA ARG A 177 -2.19 -7.79 -1.68
C ARG A 177 -1.20 -8.08 -0.55
N ALA A 178 -0.63 -7.05 0.03
CA ALA A 178 0.24 -7.18 1.19
C ALA A 178 -0.53 -7.66 2.43
N GLU A 179 0.21 -8.07 3.42
CA GLU A 179 -0.27 -8.57 4.70
C GLU A 179 -1.24 -7.58 5.36
N GLY A 180 -2.18 -8.08 6.16
CA GLY A 180 -3.27 -7.27 6.73
C GLY A 180 -2.80 -6.09 7.58
N TYR A 181 -1.66 -6.24 8.27
CA TYR A 181 -1.10 -5.18 9.11
C TYR A 181 -0.52 -3.98 8.31
N HIS A 182 -0.37 -4.11 6.99
CA HIS A 182 0.05 -3.02 6.12
C HIS A 182 -1.10 -2.14 5.61
N GLN A 183 -2.31 -2.67 5.60
CA GLN A 183 -3.49 -1.95 5.10
C GLN A 183 -3.88 -0.84 6.09
N ASP A 184 -4.23 0.34 5.57
CA ASP A 184 -4.63 1.51 6.38
C ASP A 184 -3.61 1.86 7.47
N PHE A 185 -2.31 1.58 7.21
CA PHE A 185 -1.26 1.64 8.24
C PHE A 185 -1.17 3.01 8.91
N ILE A 186 -1.27 4.10 8.15
CA ILE A 186 -1.17 5.46 8.68
C ILE A 186 -2.35 5.77 9.60
N GLU A 187 -3.55 5.31 9.24
CA GLU A 187 -4.76 5.52 10.03
C GLU A 187 -4.70 4.79 11.37
N HIS A 188 -4.22 3.53 11.33
CA HIS A 188 -4.08 2.70 12.53
C HIS A 188 -2.88 3.08 13.41
N ASN A 189 -1.85 3.76 12.85
CA ASN A 189 -0.59 4.04 13.52
C ASN A 189 -0.17 5.53 13.45
N PRO A 190 -1.05 6.50 13.78
CA PRO A 190 -0.79 7.94 13.56
C PRO A 190 0.40 8.48 14.36
N ASN A 191 0.79 7.82 15.44
CA ASN A 191 1.89 8.23 16.31
C ASN A 191 3.23 7.53 16.01
N GLN A 192 3.26 6.61 15.06
CA GLN A 192 4.48 5.90 14.66
C GLN A 192 5.50 6.89 14.06
N SER A 193 6.78 6.74 14.41
CA SER A 193 7.83 7.72 14.08
C SER A 193 7.98 7.96 12.57
N TYR A 194 7.93 6.92 11.75
CA TYR A 194 7.98 7.02 10.29
C TYR A 194 6.74 7.75 9.74
N VAL A 195 5.54 7.46 10.27
CA VAL A 195 4.30 8.15 9.87
C VAL A 195 4.43 9.64 10.11
N ARG A 196 4.88 10.04 11.30
CA ARG A 196 5.05 11.46 11.66
C ARG A 196 6.20 12.14 10.92
N GLY A 197 7.30 11.44 10.71
CA GLY A 197 8.55 12.01 10.12
C GLY A 197 8.61 11.95 8.61
N VAL A 198 7.88 11.04 7.97
CA VAL A 198 7.95 10.80 6.52
C VAL A 198 6.57 10.91 5.87
N SER A 199 5.59 10.11 6.32
CA SER A 199 4.31 9.98 5.62
C SER A 199 3.49 11.26 5.66
N ILE A 200 3.32 11.86 6.84
CA ILE A 200 2.54 13.11 6.98
C ILE A 200 3.20 14.28 6.24
N PRO A 201 4.52 14.54 6.34
CA PRO A 201 5.17 15.56 5.54
C PRO A 201 5.00 15.37 4.02
N ARG A 202 5.06 14.11 3.53
CA ARG A 202 4.83 13.78 2.12
C ARG A 202 3.39 14.10 1.71
N TYR A 203 2.40 13.72 2.52
CA TYR A 203 1.00 14.05 2.28
C TYR A 203 0.73 15.55 2.28
N GLU A 204 1.33 16.30 3.21
CA GLU A 204 1.21 17.76 3.25
C GLU A 204 1.82 18.43 2.01
N LEU A 205 2.95 17.89 1.49
CA LEU A 205 3.53 18.35 0.23
C LEU A 205 2.59 18.06 -0.94
N PHE A 206 2.05 16.85 -1.01
CA PHE A 206 1.07 16.45 -2.02
C PHE A 206 -0.14 17.41 -2.06
N LYS A 207 -0.74 17.71 -0.92
CA LYS A 207 -1.88 18.66 -0.84
C LYS A 207 -1.57 20.05 -1.41
N ARG A 208 -0.33 20.50 -1.30
CA ARG A 208 0.12 21.78 -1.88
C ARG A 208 0.38 21.69 -3.40
N THR A 209 0.80 20.55 -3.87
CA THR A 209 1.25 20.34 -5.26
C THR A 209 0.13 19.90 -6.18
N TYR A 210 -0.69 18.97 -5.74
CA TYR A 210 -1.83 18.46 -6.49
C TYR A 210 -2.94 19.52 -6.62
N LYS A 211 -3.49 19.67 -7.82
CA LYS A 211 -4.51 20.70 -8.15
C LYS A 211 -5.91 20.12 -8.33
N GLY A 212 -6.07 18.81 -8.17
CA GLY A 212 -7.37 18.16 -8.21
C GLY A 212 -8.12 18.27 -6.88
N LYS A 213 -9.22 17.53 -6.76
CA LYS A 213 -10.09 17.56 -5.58
C LYS A 213 -9.71 16.49 -4.58
N LEU A 214 -9.61 16.87 -3.30
CA LEU A 214 -9.44 16.00 -2.16
C LEU A 214 -10.75 15.88 -1.36
N LYS A 215 -10.92 14.77 -0.67
CA LYS A 215 -12.05 14.51 0.25
C LYS A 215 -11.98 15.36 1.49
#